data_50abad35a6e6b7880a6a24f2163287d1
#
_entry.id   50abad35a6e6b7880a6a24f2163287d1
#
_cell.length_a   1.000
_cell.length_b   1.000
_cell.length_c   1.000
_cell.angle_alpha   90.00
_cell.angle_beta   90.00
_cell.angle_gamma   90.00
#
_symmetry.space_group_name_H-M   'P 1'
#
loop_
_entity.id
_entity.type
_entity.pdbx_description
1 polymer ?
#
loop_
_entity_poly.entity_id
_entity_poly.type
_entity_poly.pdbx_seq_one_letter_code
_entity_poly.pdbx_strand_id
1 'polypeptide(L)'
;FLATTQMGAEIVRLIDCPRLKLLYDVYHMQINEGCICDTISNYGDTFGHIHVADAPGRHEPGTGEINYTKVLAHLEKCGYPGRVGYELFPETDTATAVKAIMEHSPKA
;
A
#
# COMPACT_ATOMS: atom_id res chain seq x y z
N PHE A 1 5.37 -18.70 0.72
CA PHE A 1 4.42 -19.27 -0.21
C PHE A 1 3.95 -18.22 -1.24
N LEU A 2 3.22 -17.20 -0.86
CA LEU A 2 2.89 -16.05 -1.70
C LEU A 2 3.92 -14.94 -1.47
N ALA A 3 5.07 -15.07 -2.13
CA ALA A 3 6.21 -14.19 -1.88
C ALA A 3 6.22 -12.92 -2.73
N THR A 4 5.50 -12.90 -3.86
CA THR A 4 5.45 -11.75 -4.77
C THR A 4 4.02 -11.34 -5.13
N THR A 5 3.86 -10.06 -5.45
CA THR A 5 2.57 -9.54 -5.92
C THR A 5 2.16 -10.18 -7.25
N GLN A 6 3.11 -10.46 -8.12
CA GLN A 6 2.84 -11.15 -9.39
C GLN A 6 2.15 -12.50 -9.15
N MET A 7 2.69 -13.34 -8.26
CA MET A 7 2.09 -14.66 -7.95
C MET A 7 0.65 -14.51 -7.43
N GLY A 8 0.40 -13.57 -6.54
CA GLY A 8 -0.94 -13.29 -6.03
C GLY A 8 -1.90 -12.82 -7.10
N ALA A 9 -1.46 -11.91 -7.97
CA ALA A 9 -2.24 -11.39 -9.08
C ALA A 9 -2.61 -12.49 -10.09
N GLU A 10 -1.67 -13.37 -10.41
CA GLU A 10 -1.91 -14.53 -11.28
C GLU A 10 -3.00 -15.45 -10.71
N ILE A 11 -2.96 -15.73 -9.41
CA ILE A 11 -3.99 -16.54 -8.74
C ILE A 11 -5.37 -15.86 -8.81
N VAL A 12 -5.44 -14.55 -8.50
CA VAL A 12 -6.70 -13.80 -8.56
C VAL A 12 -7.29 -13.80 -9.96
N ARG A 13 -6.45 -13.59 -10.98
CA ARG A 13 -6.88 -13.60 -12.39
C ARG A 13 -7.28 -14.98 -12.87
N LEU A 14 -6.58 -16.02 -12.43
CA LEU A 14 -6.91 -17.41 -12.79
C LEU A 14 -8.25 -17.87 -12.22
N ILE A 15 -8.53 -17.50 -10.95
CA ILE A 15 -9.79 -17.86 -10.27
C ILE A 15 -10.98 -17.05 -10.82
N ASP A 16 -10.71 -15.84 -11.27
CA ASP A 16 -11.70 -14.92 -11.89
C ASP A 16 -12.99 -14.75 -11.06
N CYS A 17 -12.83 -14.60 -9.76
CA CYS A 17 -13.94 -14.36 -8.84
C CYS A 17 -13.92 -12.90 -8.37
N PRO A 18 -14.99 -12.11 -8.59
CA PRO A 18 -15.00 -10.69 -8.26
C PRO A 18 -14.88 -10.41 -6.76
N ARG A 19 -15.14 -11.42 -5.92
CA ARG A 19 -14.98 -11.33 -4.45
C ARG A 19 -13.59 -11.69 -3.96
N LEU A 20 -12.73 -12.25 -4.82
CA LEU A 20 -11.36 -12.57 -4.47
C LEU A 20 -10.43 -11.47 -4.96
N LYS A 21 -9.79 -10.79 -4.03
CA LYS A 21 -8.83 -9.72 -4.28
C LYS A 21 -7.63 -9.88 -3.35
N LEU A 22 -6.53 -9.21 -3.69
CA LEU A 22 -5.36 -9.14 -2.82
C LEU A 22 -5.51 -8.02 -1.79
N LEU A 23 -4.98 -8.25 -0.60
CA LEU A 23 -4.54 -7.20 0.29
C LEU A 23 -3.08 -6.89 -0.07
N TYR A 24 -2.81 -5.67 -0.49
CA TYR A 24 -1.47 -5.21 -0.81
C TYR A 24 -0.91 -4.37 0.34
N ASP A 25 0.06 -4.91 1.06
CA ASP A 25 0.71 -4.23 2.17
C ASP A 25 2.01 -3.60 1.68
N VAL A 26 2.02 -2.27 1.58
CA VAL A 26 3.17 -1.52 1.04
C VAL A 26 4.41 -1.71 1.90
N TYR A 27 4.28 -1.78 3.22
CA TYR A 27 5.41 -2.01 4.13
C TYR A 27 6.09 -3.35 3.85
N HIS A 28 5.31 -4.43 3.80
CA HIS A 28 5.86 -5.75 3.55
C HIS A 28 6.40 -5.90 2.12
N MET A 29 5.72 -5.34 1.14
CA MET A 29 6.14 -5.46 -0.27
C MET A 29 7.35 -4.57 -0.58
N GLN A 30 7.54 -3.45 0.11
CA GLN A 30 8.78 -2.68 0.00
C GLN A 30 9.99 -3.53 0.44
N ILE A 31 9.85 -4.28 1.52
CA ILE A 31 10.93 -5.15 2.04
C ILE A 31 11.15 -6.35 1.11
N ASN A 32 10.09 -6.94 0.59
CA ASN A 32 10.17 -8.17 -0.19
C ASN A 32 10.57 -7.94 -1.66
N GLU A 33 10.05 -6.91 -2.30
CA GLU A 33 10.23 -6.72 -3.75
C GLU A 33 10.48 -5.27 -4.19
N GLY A 34 10.08 -4.28 -3.42
CA GLY A 34 10.20 -2.87 -3.82
C GLY A 34 9.34 -2.50 -5.03
N CYS A 35 9.77 -1.51 -5.81
CA CYS A 35 9.11 -1.07 -7.06
C CYS A 35 7.60 -0.84 -6.90
N ILE A 36 7.19 -0.17 -5.82
CA ILE A 36 5.79 -0.04 -5.41
C ILE A 36 4.90 0.55 -6.51
N CYS A 37 5.30 1.66 -7.12
CA CYS A 37 4.50 2.31 -8.15
C CYS A 37 4.31 1.44 -9.39
N ASP A 38 5.36 0.76 -9.84
CA ASP A 38 5.28 -0.15 -10.98
C ASP A 38 4.36 -1.36 -10.67
N THR A 39 4.45 -1.88 -9.45
CA THR A 39 3.59 -2.96 -9.00
C THR A 39 2.12 -2.53 -8.97
N ILE A 40 1.82 -1.32 -8.48
CA ILE A 40 0.46 -0.75 -8.51
C ILE A 40 -0.04 -0.63 -9.96
N SER A 41 0.80 -0.13 -10.88
CA SER A 41 0.45 -0.01 -12.29
C SER A 41 0.12 -1.35 -12.95
N ASN A 42 0.89 -2.39 -12.63
CA ASN A 42 0.77 -3.71 -13.27
C ASN A 42 -0.32 -4.59 -12.65
N TYR A 43 -0.58 -4.46 -11.35
CA TYR A 43 -1.41 -5.40 -10.60
C TYR A 43 -2.51 -4.75 -9.76
N GLY A 44 -2.63 -3.42 -9.76
CA GLY A 44 -3.59 -2.68 -8.95
C GLY A 44 -5.05 -3.08 -9.18
N ASP A 45 -5.39 -3.60 -10.36
CA ASP A 45 -6.71 -4.16 -10.68
C ASP A 45 -7.08 -5.37 -9.81
N THR A 46 -6.09 -6.06 -9.26
CA THR A 46 -6.28 -7.21 -8.38
C THR A 46 -6.38 -6.84 -6.90
N PHE A 47 -6.13 -5.57 -6.54
CA PHE A 47 -6.12 -5.13 -5.15
C PHE A 47 -7.54 -4.81 -4.65
N GLY A 48 -7.91 -5.38 -3.51
CA GLY A 48 -9.16 -5.08 -2.82
C GLY A 48 -8.98 -4.20 -1.59
N HIS A 49 -7.77 -4.21 -1.01
CA HIS A 49 -7.41 -3.37 0.13
C HIS A 49 -5.91 -3.11 0.12
N ILE A 50 -5.51 -1.96 0.66
CA ILE A 50 -4.10 -1.58 0.76
C ILE A 50 -3.79 -1.21 2.20
N HIS A 51 -2.68 -1.73 2.73
CA HIS A 51 -2.11 -1.33 4.00
C HIS A 51 -0.88 -0.44 3.82
N VAL A 52 -0.75 0.54 4.69
CA VAL A 52 0.33 1.52 4.71
C VAL A 52 1.01 1.55 6.08
N ALA A 53 2.32 1.45 6.07
CA ALA A 53 3.23 1.82 7.14
C ALA A 53 4.59 2.13 6.53
N ASP A 54 5.37 3.01 7.15
CA ASP A 54 6.69 3.34 6.65
C ASP A 54 7.73 2.30 7.04
N ALA A 55 8.74 2.13 6.22
CA ALA A 55 9.82 1.18 6.46
C ALA A 55 11.13 1.95 6.74
N PRO A 56 11.99 1.42 7.62
CA PRO A 56 11.92 0.09 8.23
C PRO A 56 11.08 -0.01 9.52
N GLY A 57 10.76 1.08 10.20
CA GLY A 57 10.21 1.07 11.56
C GLY A 57 8.75 0.64 11.71
N ARG A 58 7.99 0.53 10.62
CA ARG A 58 6.55 0.27 10.60
C ARG A 58 5.74 1.35 11.33
N HIS A 59 6.20 2.59 11.19
CA HIS A 59 5.57 3.78 11.76
C HIS A 59 4.77 4.57 10.70
N GLU A 60 4.30 5.75 11.07
CA GLU A 60 3.56 6.62 10.17
C GLU A 60 4.38 7.09 8.96
N PRO A 61 3.72 7.44 7.82
CA PRO A 61 4.38 8.00 6.66
C PRO A 61 5.28 9.19 6.99
N GLY A 62 6.47 9.22 6.40
CA GLY A 62 7.46 10.27 6.60
C GLY A 62 8.51 9.97 7.67
N THR A 63 8.36 8.88 8.42
CA THR A 63 9.35 8.45 9.42
C THR A 63 10.42 7.52 8.86
N GLY A 64 10.19 6.95 7.69
CA GLY A 64 11.09 6.00 7.04
C GLY A 64 11.53 6.46 5.65
N GLU A 65 11.70 5.50 4.76
CA GLU A 65 12.29 5.72 3.43
C GLU A 65 11.29 5.57 2.26
N ILE A 66 10.01 5.28 2.53
CA ILE A 66 8.99 5.17 1.49
C ILE A 66 8.43 6.56 1.16
N ASN A 67 8.45 6.93 -0.12
CA ASN A 67 7.85 8.20 -0.56
C ASN A 67 6.33 8.05 -0.68
N TYR A 68 5.62 8.10 0.45
CA TYR A 68 4.17 7.93 0.47
C TYR A 68 3.37 9.01 -0.26
N THR A 69 3.86 10.23 -0.31
CA THR A 69 3.22 11.28 -1.13
C THR A 69 3.15 10.84 -2.60
N LYS A 70 4.24 10.28 -3.12
CA LYS A 70 4.30 9.76 -4.48
C LYS A 70 3.47 8.49 -4.66
N VAL A 71 3.57 7.55 -3.74
CA VAL A 71 2.85 6.26 -3.80
C VAL A 71 1.35 6.47 -3.78
N LEU A 72 0.83 7.28 -2.85
CA LEU A 72 -0.60 7.53 -2.74
C LEU A 72 -1.16 8.33 -3.92
N ALA A 73 -0.41 9.32 -4.41
CA ALA A 73 -0.79 10.04 -5.63
C ALA A 73 -0.80 9.12 -6.87
N HIS A 74 0.14 8.19 -6.95
CA HIS A 74 0.18 7.19 -8.03
C HIS A 74 -1.01 6.24 -7.98
N LEU A 75 -1.38 5.80 -6.78
CA LEU A 75 -2.54 4.95 -6.55
C LEU A 75 -3.83 5.62 -7.01
N GLU A 76 -4.01 6.91 -6.67
CA GLU A 76 -5.14 7.72 -7.14
C GLU A 76 -5.15 7.86 -8.65
N LYS A 77 -4.00 8.17 -9.26
CA LYS A 77 -3.83 8.28 -10.71
C LYS A 77 -4.19 6.99 -11.45
N CYS A 78 -3.90 5.84 -10.87
CA CYS A 78 -4.26 4.53 -11.42
C CYS A 78 -5.75 4.19 -11.23
N GLY A 79 -6.52 5.03 -10.56
CA GLY A 79 -7.96 4.84 -10.38
C GLY A 79 -8.32 3.75 -9.38
N TYR A 80 -7.48 3.48 -8.37
CA TYR A 80 -7.78 2.50 -7.34
C TYR A 80 -9.06 2.88 -6.58
N PRO A 81 -10.12 2.02 -6.60
CA PRO A 81 -11.42 2.39 -6.05
C PRO A 81 -11.59 2.01 -4.58
N GLY A 82 -10.62 1.30 -4.02
CA GLY A 82 -10.71 0.74 -2.67
C GLY A 82 -10.30 1.71 -1.58
N ARG A 83 -10.13 1.16 -0.39
CA ARG A 83 -9.70 1.91 0.79
C ARG A 83 -8.25 1.63 1.11
N VAL A 84 -7.61 2.59 1.75
CA VAL A 84 -6.27 2.47 2.31
C VAL A 84 -6.39 2.44 3.83
N GLY A 85 -5.85 1.39 4.44
CA GLY A 85 -5.75 1.23 5.89
C GLY A 85 -4.32 1.51 6.36
N TYR A 86 -4.19 2.13 7.50
CA TYR A 86 -2.90 2.42 8.12
C TYR A 86 -2.66 1.41 9.24
N GLU A 87 -1.90 0.36 8.93
CA GLU A 87 -1.53 -0.68 9.89
C GLU A 87 -0.11 -0.45 10.38
N LEU A 88 0.01 0.38 11.40
CA LEU A 88 1.29 0.89 11.88
C LEU A 88 1.33 1.03 13.41
N PHE A 89 2.54 1.21 13.91
CA PHE A 89 2.80 1.57 15.30
C PHE A 89 3.30 3.01 15.35
N PRO A 90 2.60 3.96 16.00
CA PRO A 90 3.08 5.34 16.10
C PRO A 90 4.51 5.40 16.64
N GLU A 91 5.37 6.21 16.01
CA GLU A 91 6.75 6.38 16.48
C GLU A 91 6.80 7.04 17.86
N THR A 92 5.93 8.02 18.09
CA THR A 92 5.82 8.74 19.36
C THR A 92 4.44 8.60 19.98
N ASP A 93 3.40 9.12 19.32
CA ASP A 93 2.02 9.09 19.79
C ASP A 93 1.02 9.06 18.63
N THR A 94 -0.21 8.67 18.91
CA THR A 94 -1.26 8.51 17.90
C THR A 94 -1.62 9.85 17.22
N ALA A 95 -1.65 10.95 17.95
CA ALA A 95 -2.01 12.25 17.37
C ALA A 95 -0.98 12.70 16.32
N THR A 96 0.29 12.53 16.61
CA THR A 96 1.39 12.81 15.67
C THR A 96 1.30 11.93 14.43
N ALA A 97 1.03 10.63 14.62
CA ALA A 97 0.87 9.70 13.51
C ALA A 97 -0.31 10.07 12.61
N VAL A 98 -1.46 10.40 13.17
CA VAL A 98 -2.65 10.85 12.41
C VAL A 98 -2.35 12.11 11.61
N LYS A 99 -1.64 13.07 12.19
CA LYS A 99 -1.23 14.29 11.49
C LYS A 99 -0.35 13.97 10.28
N ALA A 100 0.65 13.12 10.44
CA ALA A 100 1.52 12.69 9.35
C ALA A 100 0.74 11.96 8.23
N ILE A 101 -0.22 11.11 8.59
CA ILE A 101 -1.12 10.46 7.63
C ILE A 101 -1.88 11.51 6.79
N MET A 102 -2.45 12.53 7.43
CA MET A 102 -3.18 13.58 6.74
C MET A 102 -2.29 14.42 5.82
N GLU A 103 -1.05 14.68 6.23
CA GLU A 103 -0.08 15.45 5.43
C GLU A 103 0.37 14.72 4.16
N HIS A 104 0.46 13.39 4.20
CA HIS A 104 0.90 12.56 3.08
C HIS A 104 -0.25 12.05 2.20
N SER A 105 -1.49 12.15 2.67
CA SER A 105 -2.67 11.73 1.90
C SER A 105 -2.99 12.72 0.78
N PRO A 106 -3.48 12.25 -0.36
CA PRO A 106 -3.98 13.13 -1.41
C PRO A 106 -5.07 14.05 -0.87
N LYS A 107 -4.99 15.32 -1.23
CA LYS A 107 -6.01 16.29 -0.87
C LYS A 107 -7.22 16.10 -1.80
N ALA A 108 -8.38 16.04 -1.19
CA ALA A 108 -9.63 15.97 -1.92
C ALA A 108 -9.86 17.19 -2.83
#